data_393579b0a3162eb0cfbd8e272925c27a
#
_entry.id   393579b0a3162eb0cfbd8e272925c27a
#
_cell.length_a   1.000
_cell.length_b   1.000
_cell.length_c   1.000
_cell.angle_alpha   90.00
_cell.angle_beta   90.00
_cell.angle_gamma   90.00
#
_symmetry.space_group_name_H-M   'P 1'
#
loop_
_entity.id
_entity.type
_entity.pdbx_description
1 polymer ?
#
loop_
_entity_poly.entity_id
_entity_poly.type
_entity_poly.pdbx_seq_one_letter_code
_entity_poly.pdbx_strand_id
1 'polypeptide(L)'
;MSKPSRRANRQSILALRKQKKKAEKKLRQAKHGVKITPGAAMSNGKSRLKDVAQESQARQQAVSEQVRIFRNQLPILLKRLSRIEDPRNAKKTKYQLTLLMIYGILSFVFQMSSRREANREMSLPMFKQNLKLLFPELEDLPHSDTLMRLLERIDVVQIEKVQLDLVESLIRKKKFNRYLIDGRYPIAVDGTQKFSRDYLWSEECLQRTVGKADGDQMQYYVYVLEASLAFSNGMTIPLISEFLSYSEGDTDTDKQDCELKAFKRLAARLKSEFKRLPILLLLDGLYPNGPVLEICRNNHWDFMIVLQDGNLSSVWEEYEGLKKLLPENRYQQKWANRRQRFRWVNDIEYYYDRFKKQIVHVVVCEESWKEVDPDTGEVVTKTSRHAWISGQALQPNNIHQRCNLAARHRWNIESEILVVKRHGYQYEHCFSYNWNAMKGYHYLMRLGLTLNVLAQYSECLIQIVREKGVRGFIKFVRNTISGPWLDAAWIKQRLAATYQLRLI
;
A
#
# COMPACT_ATOMS: atom_id res chain seq x y z
N MET A 1 -13.13 21.14 21.08
CA MET A 1 -13.93 19.90 20.99
C MET A 1 -12.97 18.73 20.73
N SER A 2 -12.90 17.77 21.64
CA SER A 2 -12.02 16.59 21.51
C SER A 2 -12.48 15.70 20.35
N LYS A 3 -11.55 15.22 19.53
CA LYS A 3 -11.85 14.27 18.44
C LYS A 3 -12.47 12.99 19.03
N PRO A 4 -13.59 12.49 18.49
CA PRO A 4 -14.25 11.29 19.00
C PRO A 4 -13.32 10.07 18.93
N SER A 5 -13.41 9.20 19.93
CA SER A 5 -12.56 8.00 19.99
C SER A 5 -12.80 7.09 18.77
N ARG A 6 -11.77 6.32 18.37
CA ARG A 6 -11.87 5.34 17.26
C ARG A 6 -13.05 4.37 17.40
N ARG A 7 -13.43 4.03 18.63
CA ARG A 7 -14.58 3.15 18.94
C ARG A 7 -15.92 3.86 18.68
N ALA A 8 -16.03 5.13 19.06
CA ALA A 8 -17.21 5.96 18.79
C ALA A 8 -17.39 6.22 17.29
N ASN A 9 -16.28 6.50 16.56
CA ASN A 9 -16.33 6.62 15.09
C ASN A 9 -16.76 5.33 14.41
N ARG A 10 -16.30 4.17 14.87
CA ARG A 10 -16.71 2.87 14.30
C ARG A 10 -18.18 2.57 14.55
N GLN A 11 -18.69 2.90 15.73
CA GLN A 11 -20.11 2.74 16.07
C GLN A 11 -20.99 3.68 15.24
N SER A 12 -20.60 4.95 15.05
CA SER A 12 -21.32 5.90 14.22
C SER A 12 -21.31 5.49 12.74
N ILE A 13 -20.19 4.99 12.21
CA ILE A 13 -20.12 4.46 10.82
C ILE A 13 -21.03 3.23 10.65
N LEU A 14 -21.10 2.34 11.64
CA LEU A 14 -22.00 1.20 11.60
C LEU A 14 -23.47 1.62 11.68
N ALA A 15 -23.80 2.61 12.51
CA ALA A 15 -25.11 3.19 12.59
C ALA A 15 -25.54 3.85 11.27
N LEU A 16 -24.67 4.66 10.66
CA LEU A 16 -24.87 5.27 9.36
C LEU A 16 -25.09 4.25 8.24
N ARG A 17 -24.31 3.16 8.22
CA ARG A 17 -24.52 2.05 7.27
C ARG A 17 -25.86 1.36 7.46
N LYS A 18 -26.30 1.19 8.70
CA LYS A 18 -27.61 0.59 9.03
C LYS A 18 -28.75 1.50 8.58
N GLN A 19 -28.61 2.80 8.79
CA GLN A 19 -29.55 3.82 8.35
C GLN A 19 -29.62 3.91 6.82
N LYS A 20 -28.48 3.93 6.13
CA LYS A 20 -28.40 3.91 4.66
C LYS A 20 -29.15 2.71 4.07
N LYS A 21 -28.94 1.49 4.62
CA LYS A 21 -29.67 0.30 4.21
C LYS A 21 -31.19 0.42 4.44
N LYS A 22 -31.59 1.06 5.55
CA LYS A 22 -33.01 1.30 5.86
C LYS A 22 -33.65 2.29 4.89
N ALA A 23 -32.92 3.36 4.53
CA ALA A 23 -33.35 4.36 3.56
C ALA A 23 -33.45 3.79 2.15
N GLU A 24 -32.44 3.03 1.68
CA GLU A 24 -32.48 2.32 0.40
C GLU A 24 -33.66 1.35 0.32
N LYS A 25 -33.98 0.66 1.43
CA LYS A 25 -35.14 -0.24 1.52
C LYS A 25 -36.46 0.51 1.37
N LYS A 26 -36.62 1.68 2.06
CA LYS A 26 -37.81 2.53 1.92
C LYS A 26 -37.98 3.05 0.49
N LEU A 27 -36.89 3.48 -0.16
CA LEU A 27 -36.92 3.94 -1.55
C LEU A 27 -37.32 2.83 -2.52
N ARG A 28 -36.80 1.62 -2.35
CA ARG A 28 -37.20 0.46 -3.16
C ARG A 28 -38.67 0.09 -2.93
N GLN A 29 -39.14 0.16 -1.68
CA GLN A 29 -40.56 -0.08 -1.36
C GLN A 29 -41.48 0.95 -2.02
N ALA A 30 -41.09 2.26 -1.95
CA ALA A 30 -41.88 3.33 -2.58
C ALA A 30 -41.86 3.24 -4.12
N LYS A 31 -40.75 2.83 -4.73
CA LYS A 31 -40.61 2.71 -6.19
C LYS A 31 -41.36 1.53 -6.79
N HIS A 32 -41.54 0.44 -6.04
CA HIS A 32 -42.11 -0.81 -6.55
C HIS A 32 -43.48 -1.18 -5.95
N GLY A 33 -44.01 -0.35 -5.03
CA GLY A 33 -45.33 -0.60 -4.41
C GLY A 33 -45.45 -1.90 -3.60
N VAL A 34 -44.37 -2.67 -3.46
CA VAL A 34 -44.33 -3.96 -2.81
C VAL A 34 -43.48 -3.90 -1.55
N LYS A 35 -43.96 -4.41 -0.43
CA LYS A 35 -43.12 -4.75 0.73
C LYS A 35 -42.12 -5.82 0.27
N ILE A 36 -40.90 -5.35 -0.07
CA ILE A 36 -39.79 -6.30 -0.27
C ILE A 36 -39.42 -6.79 1.12
N THR A 37 -39.99 -7.91 1.53
CA THR A 37 -39.42 -8.69 2.62
C THR A 37 -37.96 -8.95 2.20
N PRO A 38 -36.96 -8.66 3.05
CA PRO A 38 -35.61 -9.13 2.76
C PRO A 38 -35.78 -10.63 2.57
N GLY A 39 -35.54 -11.11 1.38
CA GLY A 39 -35.42 -12.55 1.14
C GLY A 39 -34.49 -13.08 2.22
N ALA A 40 -34.83 -14.27 2.72
CA ALA A 40 -34.04 -15.00 3.68
C ALA A 40 -32.55 -14.75 3.34
N ALA A 41 -31.83 -14.20 4.29
CA ALA A 41 -30.46 -13.75 4.27
C ALA A 41 -29.82 -13.98 2.92
N MET A 42 -29.61 -12.90 2.14
CA MET A 42 -29.03 -12.96 0.82
C MET A 42 -28.49 -14.35 0.59
N SER A 43 -29.20 -15.10 -0.23
CA SER A 43 -28.92 -16.51 -0.44
C SER A 43 -27.44 -16.69 -0.34
N ASN A 44 -26.93 -17.40 0.65
CA ASN A 44 -25.52 -17.73 0.75
C ASN A 44 -25.14 -18.08 -0.66
N GLY A 45 -24.39 -17.19 -1.33
CA GLY A 45 -24.24 -17.29 -2.77
C GLY A 45 -23.83 -18.73 -3.01
N LYS A 46 -24.72 -19.53 -3.59
CA LYS A 46 -24.45 -20.94 -3.81
C LYS A 46 -23.11 -20.98 -4.51
N SER A 47 -22.20 -21.80 -4.01
CA SER A 47 -20.91 -22.02 -4.67
C SER A 47 -21.18 -22.24 -6.16
N ARG A 48 -20.40 -21.60 -7.02
CA ARG A 48 -20.44 -21.87 -8.46
C ARG A 48 -19.88 -23.26 -8.79
N LEU A 49 -19.12 -23.82 -7.85
CA LEU A 49 -18.56 -25.16 -7.94
C LEU A 49 -19.65 -26.18 -7.55
N LYS A 50 -19.93 -27.09 -8.45
CA LYS A 50 -21.06 -28.03 -8.33
C LYS A 50 -20.69 -29.29 -7.56
N ASP A 51 -19.43 -29.69 -7.60
CA ASP A 51 -18.92 -30.91 -7.02
C ASP A 51 -17.45 -30.75 -6.55
N VAL A 52 -16.94 -31.78 -5.88
CA VAL A 52 -15.59 -31.82 -5.32
C VAL A 52 -14.49 -31.78 -6.42
N ALA A 53 -14.76 -32.37 -7.59
CA ALA A 53 -13.83 -32.41 -8.70
C ALA A 53 -13.59 -30.97 -9.25
N GLN A 54 -14.66 -30.21 -9.46
CA GLN A 54 -14.58 -28.80 -9.87
C GLN A 54 -13.88 -27.95 -8.80
N GLU A 55 -14.15 -28.21 -7.51
CA GLU A 55 -13.45 -27.52 -6.43
C GLU A 55 -11.95 -27.84 -6.44
N SER A 56 -11.57 -29.10 -6.57
CA SER A 56 -10.18 -29.51 -6.67
C SER A 56 -9.46 -28.85 -7.84
N GLN A 57 -10.08 -28.84 -9.01
CA GLN A 57 -9.52 -28.17 -10.20
C GLN A 57 -9.33 -26.66 -9.96
N ALA A 58 -10.33 -25.96 -9.43
CA ALA A 58 -10.24 -24.54 -9.15
C ALA A 58 -9.14 -24.21 -8.12
N ARG A 59 -9.00 -25.06 -7.09
CA ARG A 59 -7.96 -24.94 -6.06
C ARG A 59 -6.56 -25.13 -6.64
N GLN A 60 -6.35 -26.18 -7.42
CA GLN A 60 -5.08 -26.48 -8.07
C GLN A 60 -4.70 -25.36 -9.05
N GLN A 61 -5.65 -24.89 -9.85
CA GLN A 61 -5.41 -23.78 -10.78
C GLN A 61 -5.02 -22.49 -10.04
N ALA A 62 -5.73 -22.11 -8.99
CA ALA A 62 -5.43 -20.90 -8.23
C ALA A 62 -4.03 -20.94 -7.60
N VAL A 63 -3.67 -22.08 -6.97
CA VAL A 63 -2.34 -22.26 -6.36
C VAL A 63 -1.25 -22.28 -7.42
N SER A 64 -1.41 -23.08 -8.50
CA SER A 64 -0.39 -23.17 -9.53
C SER A 64 -0.12 -21.84 -10.21
N GLU A 65 -1.16 -21.06 -10.54
CA GLU A 65 -0.98 -19.74 -11.16
C GLU A 65 -0.30 -18.74 -10.21
N GLN A 66 -0.67 -18.72 -8.95
CA GLN A 66 0.00 -17.87 -7.96
C GLN A 66 1.48 -18.26 -7.82
N VAL A 67 1.77 -19.54 -7.71
CA VAL A 67 3.15 -20.04 -7.58
C VAL A 67 3.96 -19.76 -8.85
N ARG A 68 3.38 -19.89 -10.04
CA ARG A 68 4.05 -19.54 -11.31
C ARG A 68 4.46 -18.06 -11.33
N ILE A 69 3.62 -17.17 -10.82
CA ILE A 69 3.97 -15.75 -10.68
C ILE A 69 5.18 -15.59 -9.77
N PHE A 70 5.20 -16.25 -8.60
CA PHE A 70 6.32 -16.19 -7.65
C PHE A 70 7.59 -16.78 -8.24
N ARG A 71 7.50 -17.96 -8.84
CA ARG A 71 8.64 -18.62 -9.48
C ARG A 71 9.21 -17.81 -10.65
N ASN A 72 8.39 -17.08 -11.37
CA ASN A 72 8.87 -16.16 -12.41
C ASN A 72 9.72 -15.01 -11.85
N GLN A 73 9.51 -14.62 -10.57
CA GLN A 73 10.32 -13.61 -9.87
C GLN A 73 11.50 -14.23 -9.08
N LEU A 74 11.45 -15.51 -8.80
CA LEU A 74 12.41 -16.19 -7.92
C LEU A 74 13.89 -16.01 -8.35
N PRO A 75 14.25 -16.09 -9.65
CA PRO A 75 15.64 -15.89 -10.07
C PRO A 75 16.22 -14.53 -9.68
N ILE A 76 15.39 -13.48 -9.73
CA ILE A 76 15.79 -12.11 -9.34
C ILE A 76 15.97 -12.06 -7.82
N LEU A 77 15.00 -12.60 -7.08
CA LEU A 77 15.05 -12.66 -5.61
C LEU A 77 16.30 -13.43 -5.15
N LEU A 78 16.51 -14.63 -5.65
CA LEU A 78 17.65 -15.48 -5.28
C LEU A 78 18.99 -14.85 -5.62
N LYS A 79 19.11 -14.23 -6.80
CA LYS A 79 20.33 -13.54 -7.23
C LYS A 79 20.77 -12.45 -6.26
N ARG A 80 19.81 -11.70 -5.70
CA ARG A 80 20.13 -10.64 -4.73
C ARG A 80 20.30 -11.20 -3.33
N LEU A 81 19.42 -12.09 -2.90
CA LEU A 81 19.50 -12.73 -1.57
C LEU A 81 20.82 -13.47 -1.36
N SER A 82 21.35 -14.12 -2.40
CA SER A 82 22.63 -14.84 -2.31
C SER A 82 23.86 -13.93 -2.15
N ARG A 83 23.69 -12.60 -2.34
CA ARG A 83 24.75 -11.60 -2.15
C ARG A 83 24.78 -11.01 -0.74
N ILE A 84 23.75 -11.29 0.05
CA ILE A 84 23.72 -10.84 1.45
C ILE A 84 24.80 -11.62 2.20
N GLU A 85 25.68 -10.89 2.88
CA GLU A 85 26.70 -11.51 3.72
C GLU A 85 26.05 -12.26 4.88
N ASP A 86 26.42 -13.52 5.05
CA ASP A 86 25.93 -14.37 6.13
C ASP A 86 26.92 -14.36 7.30
N PRO A 87 26.62 -13.70 8.41
CA PRO A 87 27.53 -13.59 9.55
C PRO A 87 27.64 -14.89 10.37
N ARG A 88 26.90 -15.93 10.01
CA ARG A 88 26.89 -17.20 10.74
C ARG A 88 28.10 -18.06 10.39
N ASN A 89 28.53 -18.87 11.34
CA ASN A 89 29.59 -19.83 11.10
C ASN A 89 29.13 -20.92 10.13
N ALA A 90 29.74 -20.98 8.93
CA ALA A 90 29.37 -21.90 7.87
C ALA A 90 29.35 -23.38 8.32
N LYS A 91 30.30 -23.81 9.19
CA LYS A 91 30.38 -25.20 9.70
C LYS A 91 29.21 -25.56 10.64
N LYS A 92 28.54 -24.55 11.25
CA LYS A 92 27.41 -24.74 12.16
C LYS A 92 26.06 -24.36 11.55
N THR A 93 26.04 -23.96 10.27
CA THR A 93 24.86 -23.49 9.59
C THR A 93 24.11 -24.65 8.93
N LYS A 94 22.93 -24.99 9.46
CA LYS A 94 22.05 -26.01 8.88
C LYS A 94 21.29 -25.51 7.64
N TYR A 95 20.84 -24.26 7.66
CA TYR A 95 19.98 -23.67 6.62
C TYR A 95 20.72 -22.53 5.93
N GLN A 96 20.74 -22.53 4.60
CA GLN A 96 21.27 -21.43 3.81
C GLN A 96 20.47 -20.14 4.07
N LEU A 97 21.11 -18.97 3.98
CA LEU A 97 20.49 -17.67 4.15
C LEU A 97 19.30 -17.48 3.20
N THR A 98 19.49 -17.84 1.93
CA THR A 98 18.44 -17.74 0.90
C THR A 98 17.18 -18.53 1.27
N LEU A 99 17.35 -19.74 1.83
CA LEU A 99 16.23 -20.56 2.30
C LEU A 99 15.47 -19.89 3.44
N LEU A 100 16.20 -19.32 4.42
CA LEU A 100 15.58 -18.56 5.53
C LEU A 100 14.81 -17.35 5.02
N MET A 101 15.33 -16.61 4.05
CA MET A 101 14.66 -15.46 3.46
C MET A 101 13.39 -15.87 2.70
N ILE A 102 13.45 -16.92 1.87
CA ILE A 102 12.27 -17.44 1.17
C ILE A 102 11.21 -17.92 2.17
N TYR A 103 11.60 -18.63 3.22
CA TYR A 103 10.69 -19.02 4.30
C TYR A 103 10.00 -17.78 4.93
N GLY A 104 10.77 -16.74 5.23
CA GLY A 104 10.24 -15.48 5.77
C GLY A 104 9.26 -14.80 4.82
N ILE A 105 9.59 -14.70 3.53
CA ILE A 105 8.70 -14.13 2.50
C ILE A 105 7.40 -14.93 2.41
N LEU A 106 7.49 -16.28 2.34
CA LEU A 106 6.32 -17.16 2.24
C LEU A 106 5.43 -17.09 3.48
N SER A 107 6.00 -16.86 4.66
CA SER A 107 5.20 -16.63 5.87
C SER A 107 4.26 -15.44 5.71
N PHE A 108 4.69 -14.36 5.06
CA PHE A 108 3.85 -13.20 4.75
C PHE A 108 2.96 -13.40 3.53
N VAL A 109 3.41 -14.13 2.53
CA VAL A 109 2.60 -14.51 1.37
C VAL A 109 1.36 -15.29 1.80
N PHE A 110 1.52 -16.23 2.73
CA PHE A 110 0.40 -17.01 3.30
C PHE A 110 -0.26 -16.33 4.50
N GLN A 111 0.13 -15.09 4.81
CA GLN A 111 -0.45 -14.29 5.89
C GLN A 111 -0.46 -15.02 7.25
N MET A 112 0.68 -15.60 7.62
CA MET A 112 0.86 -16.13 8.98
C MET A 112 0.91 -14.95 9.96
N SER A 113 0.04 -14.98 10.98
CA SER A 113 -0.16 -13.85 11.89
C SER A 113 0.98 -13.64 12.88
N SER A 114 1.83 -14.64 13.07
CA SER A 114 2.95 -14.61 14.00
C SER A 114 3.99 -15.67 13.67
N ARG A 115 5.16 -15.56 14.28
CA ARG A 115 6.20 -16.60 14.21
C ARG A 115 5.70 -17.96 14.71
N ARG A 116 4.88 -17.96 15.77
CA ARG A 116 4.29 -19.18 16.32
C ARG A 116 3.33 -19.84 15.35
N GLU A 117 2.49 -19.04 14.68
CA GLU A 117 1.58 -19.58 13.67
C GLU A 117 2.36 -20.12 12.46
N ALA A 118 3.37 -19.41 11.98
CA ALA A 118 4.23 -19.90 10.89
C ALA A 118 4.86 -21.24 11.24
N ASN A 119 5.43 -21.40 12.44
CA ASN A 119 5.98 -22.67 12.88
C ASN A 119 4.91 -23.77 12.93
N ARG A 120 3.74 -23.51 13.50
CA ARG A 120 2.69 -24.50 13.68
C ARG A 120 2.10 -24.94 12.35
N GLU A 121 1.68 -24.00 11.51
CA GLU A 121 0.92 -24.29 10.29
C GLU A 121 1.83 -24.81 9.16
N MET A 122 3.00 -24.15 8.95
CA MET A 122 3.90 -24.55 7.87
C MET A 122 4.65 -25.85 8.14
N SER A 123 4.72 -26.29 9.40
CA SER A 123 5.33 -27.59 9.77
C SER A 123 4.38 -28.79 9.66
N LEU A 124 3.07 -28.56 9.45
CA LEU A 124 2.13 -29.66 9.26
C LEU A 124 2.54 -30.52 8.06
N PRO A 125 2.46 -31.87 8.17
CA PRO A 125 2.99 -32.77 7.12
C PRO A 125 2.45 -32.48 5.72
N MET A 126 1.13 -32.27 5.60
CA MET A 126 0.50 -31.97 4.30
C MET A 126 0.95 -30.62 3.74
N PHE A 127 1.02 -29.57 4.59
CA PHE A 127 1.50 -28.26 4.19
C PHE A 127 2.97 -28.35 3.69
N LYS A 128 3.82 -29.04 4.45
CA LYS A 128 5.23 -29.24 4.11
C LYS A 128 5.41 -30.01 2.81
N GLN A 129 4.65 -31.08 2.61
CA GLN A 129 4.67 -31.88 1.37
C GLN A 129 4.27 -31.05 0.15
N ASN A 130 3.16 -30.32 0.26
CA ASN A 130 2.65 -29.46 -0.80
C ASN A 130 3.60 -28.28 -1.07
N LEU A 131 4.16 -27.67 -0.01
CA LEU A 131 5.11 -26.59 -0.17
C LEU A 131 6.40 -27.04 -0.89
N LYS A 132 6.90 -28.25 -0.57
CA LYS A 132 8.05 -28.86 -1.26
C LYS A 132 7.74 -29.17 -2.74
N LEU A 133 6.52 -29.57 -3.05
CA LEU A 133 6.07 -29.78 -4.44
C LEU A 133 6.08 -28.45 -5.22
N LEU A 134 5.65 -27.35 -4.59
CA LEU A 134 5.54 -26.02 -5.20
C LEU A 134 6.88 -25.28 -5.25
N PHE A 135 7.74 -25.50 -4.27
CA PHE A 135 9.07 -24.88 -4.10
C PHE A 135 10.10 -25.97 -3.74
N PRO A 136 10.60 -26.72 -4.72
CA PRO A 136 11.58 -27.80 -4.49
C PRO A 136 12.87 -27.32 -3.81
N GLU A 137 13.16 -26.01 -3.91
CA GLU A 137 14.30 -25.36 -3.27
C GLU A 137 14.20 -25.36 -1.72
N LEU A 138 13.00 -25.60 -1.18
CA LEU A 138 12.75 -25.71 0.26
C LEU A 138 12.83 -27.18 0.69
N GLU A 139 14.05 -27.69 0.83
CA GLU A 139 14.28 -29.12 1.22
C GLU A 139 13.73 -29.41 2.62
N ASP A 140 13.95 -28.50 3.57
CA ASP A 140 13.41 -28.55 4.92
C ASP A 140 13.00 -27.15 5.38
N LEU A 141 12.03 -27.05 6.30
CA LEU A 141 11.55 -25.77 6.81
C LEU A 141 12.27 -25.42 8.10
N PRO A 142 12.86 -24.21 8.20
CA PRO A 142 13.52 -23.76 9.41
C PRO A 142 12.46 -23.38 10.47
N HIS A 143 12.89 -23.41 11.73
CA HIS A 143 12.15 -22.77 12.81
C HIS A 143 12.24 -21.24 12.67
N SER A 144 11.16 -20.50 12.92
CA SER A 144 11.10 -19.04 12.76
C SER A 144 12.13 -18.29 13.60
N ASP A 145 12.55 -18.87 14.76
CA ASP A 145 13.60 -18.26 15.58
C ASP A 145 14.98 -18.31 14.92
N THR A 146 15.21 -19.26 14.01
CA THR A 146 16.44 -19.27 13.21
C THR A 146 16.49 -18.08 12.26
N LEU A 147 15.36 -17.76 11.63
CA LEU A 147 15.24 -16.54 10.82
C LEU A 147 15.42 -15.29 11.69
N MET A 148 14.75 -15.22 12.85
CA MET A 148 14.88 -14.06 13.75
C MET A 148 16.33 -13.79 14.14
N ARG A 149 17.07 -14.82 14.63
CA ARG A 149 18.48 -14.69 15.00
C ARG A 149 19.38 -14.28 13.84
N LEU A 150 19.03 -14.68 12.60
CA LEU A 150 19.72 -14.19 11.42
C LEU A 150 19.46 -12.72 11.20
N LEU A 151 18.19 -12.30 11.23
CA LEU A 151 17.77 -10.90 11.03
C LEU A 151 18.35 -9.93 12.06
N GLU A 152 18.70 -10.41 13.26
CA GLU A 152 19.37 -9.59 14.28
C GLU A 152 20.79 -9.15 13.88
N ARG A 153 21.44 -9.87 12.95
CA ARG A 153 22.87 -9.76 12.66
C ARG A 153 23.22 -9.34 11.26
N ILE A 154 22.33 -9.54 10.29
CA ILE A 154 22.59 -9.20 8.88
C ILE A 154 22.29 -7.72 8.62
N ASP A 155 22.81 -7.19 7.54
CA ASP A 155 22.35 -5.92 6.97
C ASP A 155 20.97 -6.11 6.34
N VAL A 156 19.92 -5.80 7.11
CA VAL A 156 18.53 -5.97 6.68
C VAL A 156 18.12 -4.99 5.57
N VAL A 157 18.87 -3.91 5.33
CA VAL A 157 18.64 -3.01 4.20
C VAL A 157 18.83 -3.73 2.87
N GLN A 158 19.67 -4.78 2.83
CA GLN A 158 19.79 -5.61 1.64
C GLN A 158 18.52 -6.36 1.28
N ILE A 159 17.63 -6.65 2.25
CA ILE A 159 16.32 -7.26 1.97
C ILE A 159 15.42 -6.25 1.24
N GLU A 160 15.44 -4.99 1.63
CA GLU A 160 14.72 -3.94 0.89
C GLU A 160 15.26 -3.79 -0.54
N LYS A 161 16.58 -3.90 -0.74
CA LYS A 161 17.17 -3.87 -2.08
C LYS A 161 16.71 -5.04 -2.96
N VAL A 162 16.37 -6.19 -2.38
CA VAL A 162 15.70 -7.28 -3.12
C VAL A 162 14.35 -6.82 -3.69
N GLN A 163 13.57 -6.07 -2.89
CA GLN A 163 12.31 -5.47 -3.32
C GLN A 163 12.52 -4.50 -4.49
N LEU A 164 13.52 -3.62 -4.37
CA LEU A 164 13.82 -2.62 -5.40
C LEU A 164 14.30 -3.25 -6.71
N ASP A 165 15.17 -4.27 -6.66
CA ASP A 165 15.61 -5.02 -7.82
C ASP A 165 14.45 -5.73 -8.55
N LEU A 166 13.49 -6.28 -7.77
CA LEU A 166 12.26 -6.87 -8.30
C LEU A 166 11.45 -5.83 -9.07
N VAL A 167 11.18 -4.67 -8.45
CA VAL A 167 10.41 -3.59 -9.07
C VAL A 167 11.14 -3.05 -10.30
N GLU A 168 12.45 -2.82 -10.23
CA GLU A 168 13.25 -2.37 -11.37
C GLU A 168 13.16 -3.35 -12.55
N SER A 169 13.21 -4.66 -12.28
CA SER A 169 13.01 -5.68 -13.31
C SER A 169 11.63 -5.60 -13.96
N LEU A 170 10.57 -5.36 -13.19
CA LEU A 170 9.21 -5.20 -13.71
C LEU A 170 9.09 -3.93 -14.57
N ILE A 171 9.73 -2.82 -14.15
CA ILE A 171 9.83 -1.58 -14.90
C ILE A 171 10.55 -1.80 -16.24
N ARG A 172 11.73 -2.43 -16.23
CA ARG A 172 12.49 -2.75 -17.44
C ARG A 172 11.72 -3.66 -18.41
N LYS A 173 10.93 -4.59 -17.87
CA LYS A 173 10.01 -5.44 -18.65
C LYS A 173 8.71 -4.74 -19.05
N LYS A 174 8.60 -3.42 -18.84
CA LYS A 174 7.46 -2.58 -19.20
C LYS A 174 6.11 -3.04 -18.63
N LYS A 175 6.11 -3.74 -17.46
CA LYS A 175 4.88 -4.30 -16.89
C LYS A 175 3.90 -3.24 -16.40
N PHE A 176 4.37 -2.01 -16.16
CA PHE A 176 3.57 -0.90 -15.65
C PHE A 176 3.25 0.19 -16.69
N ASN A 177 3.73 0.06 -17.95
CA ASN A 177 3.65 1.13 -18.95
C ASN A 177 2.24 1.67 -19.18
N ARG A 178 1.23 0.78 -19.14
CA ARG A 178 -0.18 1.18 -19.37
C ARG A 178 -0.80 2.01 -18.22
N TYR A 179 -0.12 2.10 -17.09
CA TYR A 179 -0.59 2.80 -15.89
C TYR A 179 0.16 4.11 -15.63
N LEU A 180 1.09 4.48 -16.51
CA LEU A 180 1.84 5.71 -16.39
C LEU A 180 0.92 6.92 -16.59
N ILE A 181 1.22 8.01 -15.90
CA ILE A 181 0.56 9.30 -16.07
C ILE A 181 1.55 10.25 -16.76
N ASP A 182 1.21 10.73 -17.94
CA ASP A 182 2.11 11.56 -18.74
C ASP A 182 3.53 10.96 -18.89
N GLY A 183 3.60 9.63 -19.09
CA GLY A 183 4.86 8.90 -19.18
C GLY A 183 5.63 8.75 -17.86
N ARG A 184 5.06 9.15 -16.72
CA ARG A 184 5.68 9.10 -15.39
C ARG A 184 5.08 8.03 -14.50
N TYR A 185 5.90 7.50 -13.60
CA TYR A 185 5.50 6.54 -12.56
C TYR A 185 4.92 7.31 -11.36
N PRO A 186 3.62 7.15 -11.05
CA PRO A 186 3.03 7.79 -9.89
C PRO A 186 3.51 7.10 -8.61
N ILE A 187 4.17 7.86 -7.73
CA ILE A 187 4.66 7.39 -6.43
C ILE A 187 3.98 8.19 -5.34
N ALA A 188 3.20 7.52 -4.50
CA ALA A 188 2.62 8.10 -3.31
C ALA A 188 3.54 7.89 -2.11
N VAL A 189 3.56 8.88 -1.21
CA VAL A 189 4.29 8.82 0.07
C VAL A 189 3.32 9.12 1.18
N ASP A 190 3.37 8.32 2.25
CA ASP A 190 2.53 8.51 3.44
C ASP A 190 3.20 7.92 4.67
N GLY A 191 3.01 8.58 5.82
CA GLY A 191 3.57 8.18 7.08
C GLY A 191 2.61 7.35 7.92
N THR A 192 3.12 6.34 8.63
CA THR A 192 2.26 5.53 9.49
C THR A 192 2.97 5.00 10.73
N GLN A 193 2.25 5.04 11.85
CA GLN A 193 2.71 4.37 13.06
C GLN A 193 2.61 2.85 12.87
N LYS A 194 3.72 2.16 13.12
CA LYS A 194 3.79 0.70 13.07
C LYS A 194 3.19 0.08 14.33
N PHE A 195 3.74 0.39 15.49
CA PHE A 195 3.20 0.01 16.80
C PHE A 195 3.75 0.91 17.91
N SER A 196 3.23 0.78 19.11
CA SER A 196 3.70 1.53 20.29
C SER A 196 3.71 0.65 21.56
N ARG A 197 4.51 1.07 22.54
CA ARG A 197 4.61 0.46 23.86
C ARG A 197 4.65 1.55 24.92
N ASP A 198 4.35 1.19 26.13
CA ASP A 198 4.46 2.03 27.33
C ASP A 198 5.82 1.89 28.06
N TYR A 199 6.74 1.13 27.48
CA TYR A 199 8.12 0.98 27.93
C TYR A 199 9.11 1.10 26.77
N LEU A 200 10.29 1.63 27.06
CA LEU A 200 11.39 1.73 26.10
C LEU A 200 11.97 0.33 25.84
N TRP A 201 11.93 -0.12 24.57
CA TRP A 201 12.46 -1.42 24.15
C TRP A 201 13.63 -1.31 23.15
N SER A 202 13.87 -0.12 22.60
CA SER A 202 15.00 0.24 21.76
C SER A 202 15.24 1.74 21.87
N GLU A 203 16.49 2.16 21.89
CA GLU A 203 16.91 3.57 21.89
C GLU A 203 16.46 4.33 20.62
N GLU A 204 16.19 3.61 19.55
CA GLU A 204 15.69 4.15 18.27
C GLU A 204 14.20 4.55 18.32
N CYS A 205 13.47 4.16 19.37
CA CYS A 205 12.04 4.49 19.45
C CYS A 205 11.81 5.99 19.59
N LEU A 206 10.88 6.52 18.81
CA LEU A 206 10.31 7.84 19.06
C LEU A 206 9.46 7.82 20.32
N GLN A 207 9.36 8.95 21.00
CA GLN A 207 8.59 9.08 22.23
C GLN A 207 7.60 10.21 22.20
N ARG A 208 6.50 10.06 22.93
CA ARG A 208 5.49 11.11 23.11
C ARG A 208 4.75 10.92 24.43
N THR A 209 4.33 12.02 25.01
CA THR A 209 3.42 12.01 26.16
C THR A 209 1.98 11.82 25.69
N VAL A 210 1.26 10.88 26.28
CA VAL A 210 -0.15 10.64 26.02
C VAL A 210 -0.92 10.83 27.31
N GLY A 211 -1.83 11.81 27.33
CA GLY A 211 -2.75 12.04 28.44
C GLY A 211 -3.72 10.87 28.59
N LYS A 212 -3.83 10.32 29.80
CA LYS A 212 -4.81 9.31 30.20
C LYS A 212 -5.60 9.79 31.41
N ALA A 213 -6.72 9.13 31.70
CA ALA A 213 -7.53 9.44 32.88
C ALA A 213 -6.74 9.36 34.21
N ASP A 214 -5.71 8.51 34.26
CA ASP A 214 -4.86 8.27 35.42
C ASP A 214 -3.55 9.09 35.41
N GLY A 215 -3.44 10.12 34.54
CA GLY A 215 -2.27 10.97 34.37
C GLY A 215 -1.52 10.74 33.05
N ASP A 216 -0.52 11.58 32.79
CA ASP A 216 0.30 11.51 31.58
C ASP A 216 1.21 10.28 31.59
N GLN A 217 1.21 9.54 30.50
CA GLN A 217 2.05 8.36 30.31
C GLN A 217 2.95 8.55 29.10
N MET A 218 4.24 8.19 29.26
CA MET A 218 5.17 8.14 28.13
C MET A 218 4.83 6.95 27.22
N GLN A 219 4.76 7.19 25.93
CA GLN A 219 4.57 6.16 24.90
C GLN A 219 5.75 6.17 23.95
N TYR A 220 6.35 5.00 23.74
CA TYR A 220 7.42 4.74 22.78
C TYR A 220 6.85 4.08 21.54
N TYR A 221 7.14 4.64 20.36
CA TYR A 221 6.51 4.17 19.13
C TYR A 221 7.47 4.11 17.94
N VAL A 222 7.13 3.27 16.99
CA VAL A 222 7.82 3.16 15.71
C VAL A 222 6.95 3.80 14.63
N TYR A 223 7.54 4.70 13.88
CA TYR A 223 6.90 5.39 12.77
C TYR A 223 7.69 5.15 11.48
N VAL A 224 6.99 4.93 10.38
CA VAL A 224 7.60 4.61 9.08
C VAL A 224 6.98 5.49 8.02
N LEU A 225 7.81 6.12 7.21
CA LEU A 225 7.41 6.81 6.00
C LEU A 225 7.53 5.82 4.83
N GLU A 226 6.41 5.52 4.19
CA GLU A 226 6.30 4.53 3.12
C GLU A 226 6.19 5.21 1.76
N ALA A 227 6.92 4.71 0.78
CA ALA A 227 6.75 5.07 -0.62
C ALA A 227 6.28 3.87 -1.43
N SER A 228 5.26 4.05 -2.27
CA SER A 228 4.72 2.99 -3.14
C SER A 228 4.35 3.55 -4.51
N LEU A 229 4.53 2.77 -5.58
CA LEU A 229 3.86 3.04 -6.84
C LEU A 229 2.34 2.96 -6.59
N ALA A 230 1.58 3.95 -7.04
CA ALA A 230 0.15 4.07 -6.79
C ALA A 230 -0.60 4.30 -8.11
N PHE A 231 -1.06 3.22 -8.72
CA PHE A 231 -1.69 3.26 -10.04
C PHE A 231 -3.20 3.49 -9.99
N SER A 232 -3.75 4.06 -11.06
CA SER A 232 -5.17 4.42 -11.16
C SER A 232 -6.13 3.23 -11.14
N ASN A 233 -5.65 2.01 -11.41
CA ASN A 233 -6.44 0.78 -11.26
C ASN A 233 -6.54 0.26 -9.82
N GLY A 234 -5.94 0.96 -8.86
CA GLY A 234 -5.88 0.58 -7.44
C GLY A 234 -4.70 -0.31 -7.06
N MET A 235 -3.86 -0.71 -8.02
CA MET A 235 -2.65 -1.47 -7.74
C MET A 235 -1.61 -0.57 -7.07
N THR A 236 -1.06 -1.03 -5.95
CA THR A 236 0.07 -0.40 -5.27
C THR A 236 1.23 -1.37 -5.18
N ILE A 237 2.45 -0.88 -5.41
CA ILE A 237 3.67 -1.69 -5.32
C ILE A 237 4.63 -1.00 -4.35
N PRO A 238 4.94 -1.61 -3.21
CA PRO A 238 5.90 -1.09 -2.25
C PRO A 238 7.26 -0.78 -2.88
N LEU A 239 7.84 0.35 -2.47
CA LEU A 239 9.20 0.74 -2.88
C LEU A 239 10.12 0.83 -1.66
N ILE A 240 10.13 1.95 -0.98
CA ILE A 240 11.05 2.29 0.11
C ILE A 240 10.28 2.54 1.39
N SER A 241 10.80 2.03 2.50
CA SER A 241 10.33 2.31 3.85
C SER A 241 11.43 3.05 4.60
N GLU A 242 11.16 4.29 5.01
CA GLU A 242 12.07 5.08 5.81
C GLU A 242 11.61 5.08 7.25
N PHE A 243 12.39 4.44 8.13
CA PHE A 243 12.10 4.39 9.56
C PHE A 243 12.54 5.69 10.21
N LEU A 244 11.63 6.35 10.91
CA LEU A 244 11.98 7.45 11.78
C LEU A 244 12.59 6.87 13.06
N SER A 245 13.70 7.44 13.50
CA SER A 245 14.38 7.01 14.70
C SER A 245 14.87 8.20 15.53
N TYR A 246 15.02 8.01 16.82
CA TYR A 246 15.48 9.07 17.71
C TYR A 246 16.89 9.55 17.35
N SER A 247 17.78 8.64 16.94
CA SER A 247 19.16 8.95 16.48
C SER A 247 19.22 9.80 15.22
N GLU A 248 18.18 9.80 14.38
CA GLU A 248 18.06 10.64 13.17
C GLU A 248 17.40 12.00 13.47
N GLY A 249 17.09 12.27 14.74
CA GLY A 249 16.61 13.56 15.20
C GLY A 249 17.69 14.63 15.20
N ASP A 250 17.36 15.78 15.77
CA ASP A 250 18.28 16.88 15.99
C ASP A 250 18.86 16.75 17.41
N THR A 251 20.05 16.15 17.51
CA THR A 251 20.72 15.90 18.79
C THR A 251 21.16 17.19 19.50
N ASP A 252 21.44 18.26 18.74
CA ASP A 252 21.88 19.54 19.31
C ASP A 252 20.73 20.29 20.00
N THR A 253 19.49 20.06 19.52
CA THR A 253 18.29 20.70 20.05
C THR A 253 17.35 19.74 20.78
N ASP A 254 17.78 18.49 21.00
CA ASP A 254 16.99 17.40 21.60
C ASP A 254 15.63 17.17 20.90
N LYS A 255 15.57 17.47 19.59
CA LYS A 255 14.40 17.25 18.76
C LYS A 255 14.49 15.90 18.07
N GLN A 256 13.56 15.03 18.37
CA GLN A 256 13.45 13.74 17.67
C GLN A 256 13.12 13.91 16.18
N ASP A 257 13.33 12.84 15.42
CA ASP A 257 13.07 12.79 13.97
C ASP A 257 11.61 13.11 13.61
N CYS A 258 11.41 13.63 12.42
CA CYS A 258 10.08 13.98 11.91
C CYS A 258 9.90 13.57 10.45
N GLU A 259 8.65 13.54 10.01
CA GLU A 259 8.27 13.09 8.67
C GLU A 259 8.92 13.89 7.55
N LEU A 260 9.10 15.20 7.69
CA LEU A 260 9.77 16.03 6.68
C LEU A 260 11.29 15.77 6.59
N LYS A 261 11.95 15.45 7.73
CA LYS A 261 13.36 15.01 7.72
C LYS A 261 13.46 13.62 7.07
N ALA A 262 12.59 12.69 7.43
CA ALA A 262 12.52 11.36 6.84
C ALA A 262 12.25 11.43 5.33
N PHE A 263 11.39 12.35 4.86
CA PHE A 263 11.13 12.55 3.44
C PHE A 263 12.40 12.95 2.66
N LYS A 264 13.26 13.80 3.21
CA LYS A 264 14.53 14.15 2.57
C LYS A 264 15.42 12.93 2.36
N ARG A 265 15.54 12.06 3.38
CA ARG A 265 16.31 10.81 3.28
C ARG A 265 15.67 9.83 2.29
N LEU A 266 14.36 9.64 2.36
CA LEU A 266 13.59 8.81 1.43
C LEU A 266 13.79 9.29 -0.02
N ALA A 267 13.69 10.58 -0.28
CA ALA A 267 13.88 11.17 -1.61
C ALA A 267 15.30 10.92 -2.14
N ALA A 268 16.32 11.10 -1.29
CA ALA A 268 17.72 10.82 -1.66
C ALA A 268 17.92 9.34 -2.01
N ARG A 269 17.35 8.41 -1.22
CA ARG A 269 17.38 6.97 -1.49
C ARG A 269 16.62 6.63 -2.78
N LEU A 270 15.44 7.19 -2.98
CA LEU A 270 14.63 6.98 -4.19
C LEU A 270 15.40 7.42 -5.45
N LYS A 271 16.10 8.57 -5.38
CA LYS A 271 16.94 9.05 -6.49
C LYS A 271 18.16 8.18 -6.73
N SER A 272 18.79 7.69 -5.68
CA SER A 272 19.95 6.79 -5.78
C SER A 272 19.59 5.47 -6.45
N GLU A 273 18.45 4.88 -6.09
CA GLU A 273 17.99 3.59 -6.62
C GLU A 273 17.41 3.75 -8.05
N PHE A 274 16.66 4.80 -8.31
CA PHE A 274 15.98 5.04 -9.58
C PHE A 274 16.47 6.31 -10.28
N LYS A 275 17.76 6.35 -10.62
CA LYS A 275 18.47 7.56 -11.12
C LYS A 275 17.78 8.27 -12.28
N ARG A 276 17.17 7.53 -13.21
CA ARG A 276 16.59 8.04 -14.46
C ARG A 276 15.09 7.78 -14.60
N LEU A 277 14.44 7.26 -13.55
CA LEU A 277 13.01 6.97 -13.61
C LEU A 277 12.24 8.29 -13.66
N PRO A 278 11.33 8.48 -14.63
CA PRO A 278 10.45 9.63 -14.66
C PRO A 278 9.37 9.45 -13.58
N ILE A 279 9.45 10.25 -12.51
CA ILE A 279 8.58 10.13 -11.33
C ILE A 279 7.56 11.26 -11.31
N LEU A 280 6.33 10.94 -10.93
CA LEU A 280 5.28 11.84 -10.51
C LEU A 280 4.98 11.58 -9.02
N LEU A 281 5.44 12.48 -8.14
CA LEU A 281 5.18 12.36 -6.70
C LEU A 281 3.74 12.79 -6.37
N LEU A 282 3.07 11.99 -5.56
CA LEU A 282 1.72 12.22 -5.05
C LEU A 282 1.80 12.39 -3.53
N LEU A 283 1.69 13.63 -3.06
CA LEU A 283 1.93 13.99 -1.67
C LEU A 283 0.68 14.60 -1.03
N ASP A 284 0.57 14.49 0.29
CA ASP A 284 -0.52 15.07 1.05
C ASP A 284 -0.29 16.55 1.45
N GLY A 285 -1.20 17.10 2.24
CA GLY A 285 -1.16 18.49 2.67
C GLY A 285 -0.07 18.84 3.70
N LEU A 286 0.79 17.90 4.10
CA LEU A 286 1.97 18.17 4.91
C LEU A 286 3.15 18.71 4.07
N TYR A 287 3.18 18.34 2.79
CA TYR A 287 4.34 18.53 1.91
C TYR A 287 4.35 19.79 1.04
N PRO A 288 3.31 20.65 0.92
CA PRO A 288 3.41 21.85 0.12
C PRO A 288 4.29 22.89 0.84
N ASN A 289 5.59 22.80 0.64
CA ASN A 289 6.59 23.72 1.18
C ASN A 289 7.81 23.83 0.24
N GLY A 290 8.55 24.92 0.36
CA GLY A 290 9.68 25.24 -0.54
C GLY A 290 10.73 24.14 -0.63
N PRO A 291 11.24 23.60 0.50
CA PRO A 291 12.23 22.52 0.47
C PRO A 291 11.78 21.25 -0.27
N VAL A 292 10.52 20.85 -0.14
CA VAL A 292 9.97 19.69 -0.88
C VAL A 292 9.90 19.98 -2.37
N LEU A 293 9.42 21.16 -2.76
CA LEU A 293 9.36 21.58 -4.17
C LEU A 293 10.76 21.65 -4.78
N GLU A 294 11.75 22.14 -4.03
CA GLU A 294 13.15 22.18 -4.44
C GLU A 294 13.72 20.77 -4.67
N ILE A 295 13.44 19.81 -3.78
CA ILE A 295 13.83 18.41 -3.96
C ILE A 295 13.22 17.84 -5.25
N CYS A 296 11.95 18.09 -5.53
CA CYS A 296 11.30 17.63 -6.76
C CYS A 296 12.00 18.21 -8.00
N ARG A 297 12.26 19.51 -8.02
CA ARG A 297 12.93 20.21 -9.14
C ARG A 297 14.34 19.70 -9.38
N ASN A 298 15.14 19.60 -8.33
CA ASN A 298 16.53 19.15 -8.41
C ASN A 298 16.65 17.71 -8.91
N ASN A 299 15.65 16.87 -8.64
CA ASN A 299 15.59 15.50 -9.12
C ASN A 299 14.90 15.33 -10.47
N HIS A 300 14.38 16.40 -11.07
CA HIS A 300 13.55 16.39 -12.29
C HIS A 300 12.27 15.52 -12.12
N TRP A 301 11.72 15.53 -10.93
CA TRP A 301 10.44 14.88 -10.63
C TRP A 301 9.30 15.85 -10.78
N ASP A 302 8.22 15.35 -11.30
CA ASP A 302 6.95 16.05 -11.31
C ASP A 302 6.17 15.76 -10.02
N PHE A 303 5.17 16.55 -9.71
CA PHE A 303 4.39 16.38 -8.49
C PHE A 303 2.94 16.82 -8.64
N MET A 304 2.08 16.21 -7.84
CA MET A 304 0.74 16.65 -7.48
C MET A 304 0.63 16.59 -5.95
N ILE A 305 0.57 17.74 -5.30
CA ILE A 305 0.54 17.84 -3.83
C ILE A 305 -0.79 18.44 -3.40
N VAL A 306 -1.44 17.85 -2.41
CA VAL A 306 -2.69 18.39 -1.85
C VAL A 306 -2.42 19.78 -1.26
N LEU A 307 -3.21 20.76 -1.66
CA LEU A 307 -3.14 22.12 -1.13
C LEU A 307 -4.34 22.37 -0.22
N GLN A 308 -4.10 22.41 1.08
CA GLN A 308 -5.12 22.73 2.08
C GLN A 308 -5.29 24.25 2.21
N ASP A 309 -6.46 24.71 2.67
CA ASP A 309 -6.76 26.15 2.78
C ASP A 309 -5.80 26.90 3.72
N GLY A 310 -5.21 26.23 4.71
CA GLY A 310 -4.22 26.81 5.62
C GLY A 310 -2.78 26.81 5.12
N ASN A 311 -2.50 26.21 3.95
CA ASN A 311 -1.14 26.08 3.42
C ASN A 311 -0.88 27.17 2.37
N LEU A 312 0.38 27.69 2.34
CA LEU A 312 0.83 28.60 1.29
C LEU A 312 -0.13 29.77 1.03
N SER A 313 -0.39 30.62 2.02
CA SER A 313 -1.32 31.75 1.93
C SER A 313 -1.08 32.64 0.72
N SER A 314 0.21 32.97 0.45
CA SER A 314 0.59 33.78 -0.72
C SER A 314 0.19 33.13 -2.05
N VAL A 315 0.30 31.81 -2.17
CA VAL A 315 -0.12 31.06 -3.37
C VAL A 315 -1.65 31.11 -3.53
N TRP A 316 -2.38 31.02 -2.41
CA TRP A 316 -3.84 31.16 -2.43
C TRP A 316 -4.30 32.57 -2.82
N GLU A 317 -3.67 33.60 -2.28
CA GLU A 317 -3.97 35.00 -2.60
C GLU A 317 -3.77 35.26 -4.10
N GLU A 318 -2.65 34.78 -4.65
CA GLU A 318 -2.34 34.95 -6.07
C GLU A 318 -3.28 34.13 -6.95
N TYR A 319 -3.62 32.87 -6.56
CA TYR A 319 -4.63 32.07 -7.22
C TYR A 319 -6.00 32.80 -7.26
N GLU A 320 -6.47 33.34 -6.14
CA GLU A 320 -7.77 34.02 -6.05
C GLU A 320 -7.82 35.33 -6.87
N GLY A 321 -6.68 36.04 -6.96
CA GLY A 321 -6.53 37.24 -7.78
C GLY A 321 -6.55 36.90 -9.28
N LEU A 322 -5.66 36.00 -9.71
CA LEU A 322 -5.44 35.66 -11.11
C LEU A 322 -6.61 34.88 -11.73
N LYS A 323 -7.29 34.03 -10.99
CA LYS A 323 -8.43 33.26 -11.52
C LYS A 323 -9.57 34.14 -12.02
N LYS A 324 -9.67 35.40 -11.56
CA LYS A 324 -10.67 36.37 -12.04
C LYS A 324 -10.31 36.93 -13.39
N LEU A 325 -9.00 37.01 -13.67
CA LEU A 325 -8.44 37.51 -14.93
C LEU A 325 -8.36 36.44 -16.02
N LEU A 326 -8.49 35.16 -15.64
CA LEU A 326 -8.34 34.00 -16.53
C LEU A 326 -9.65 33.16 -16.52
N PRO A 327 -10.79 33.72 -16.98
CA PRO A 327 -12.07 33.00 -16.95
C PRO A 327 -12.11 31.77 -17.87
N GLU A 328 -11.24 31.70 -18.87
CA GLU A 328 -11.07 30.56 -19.80
C GLU A 328 -10.41 29.35 -19.14
N ASN A 329 -9.64 29.54 -18.09
CA ASN A 329 -8.96 28.45 -17.37
C ASN A 329 -9.98 27.64 -16.54
N ARG A 330 -10.91 27.02 -17.24
CA ARG A 330 -11.98 26.19 -16.67
C ARG A 330 -12.22 24.95 -17.54
N TYR A 331 -12.55 23.84 -16.86
CA TYR A 331 -12.95 22.61 -17.51
C TYR A 331 -14.05 21.93 -16.71
N GLN A 332 -15.01 21.34 -17.41
CA GLN A 332 -16.11 20.62 -16.77
C GLN A 332 -16.24 19.24 -17.36
N GLN A 333 -16.47 18.26 -16.50
CA GLN A 333 -16.73 16.88 -16.92
C GLN A 333 -17.64 16.15 -15.94
N LYS A 334 -18.15 15.01 -16.41
CA LYS A 334 -18.75 14.00 -15.54
C LYS A 334 -17.75 12.87 -15.35
N TRP A 335 -17.44 12.54 -14.10
CA TRP A 335 -16.57 11.43 -13.74
C TRP A 335 -17.27 10.52 -12.74
N ALA A 336 -17.54 9.27 -13.15
CA ALA A 336 -18.43 8.35 -12.43
C ALA A 336 -19.82 8.99 -12.17
N ASN A 337 -20.24 9.10 -10.91
CA ASN A 337 -21.49 9.74 -10.52
C ASN A 337 -21.34 11.24 -10.17
N ARG A 338 -20.17 11.82 -10.38
CA ARG A 338 -19.85 13.19 -9.97
C ARG A 338 -19.81 14.13 -11.18
N ARG A 339 -20.33 15.33 -11.00
CA ARG A 339 -20.08 16.47 -11.89
C ARG A 339 -18.92 17.24 -11.31
N GLN A 340 -17.87 17.46 -12.10
CA GLN A 340 -16.65 18.15 -11.71
C GLN A 340 -16.50 19.45 -12.47
N ARG A 341 -16.11 20.49 -11.76
CA ARG A 341 -15.71 21.79 -12.32
C ARG A 341 -14.28 22.06 -11.85
N PHE A 342 -13.38 22.18 -12.80
CA PHE A 342 -11.99 22.53 -12.55
C PHE A 342 -11.77 23.99 -12.88
N ARG A 343 -11.00 24.66 -12.05
CA ARG A 343 -10.41 25.96 -12.28
C ARG A 343 -8.93 25.90 -11.93
N TRP A 344 -8.09 26.53 -12.76
CA TRP A 344 -6.65 26.51 -12.50
C TRP A 344 -6.03 27.87 -12.82
N VAL A 345 -4.88 28.12 -12.20
CA VAL A 345 -3.96 29.19 -12.48
C VAL A 345 -2.58 28.60 -12.63
N ASN A 346 -1.92 28.92 -13.73
CA ASN A 346 -0.55 28.49 -13.99
C ASN A 346 0.43 29.59 -13.59
N ASP A 347 1.71 29.19 -13.45
CA ASP A 347 2.87 30.07 -13.30
C ASP A 347 2.80 31.01 -12.08
N ILE A 348 2.24 30.52 -10.97
CA ILE A 348 2.26 31.23 -9.69
C ILE A 348 3.68 31.19 -9.10
N GLU A 349 4.23 32.34 -8.77
CA GLU A 349 5.53 32.48 -8.11
C GLU A 349 5.36 32.31 -6.59
N TYR A 350 5.97 31.27 -6.04
CA TYR A 350 6.01 31.02 -4.61
C TYR A 350 7.38 31.31 -4.04
N TYR A 351 7.48 32.32 -3.19
CA TYR A 351 8.68 32.69 -2.47
C TYR A 351 8.65 32.07 -1.08
N TYR A 352 9.64 31.24 -0.72
CA TYR A 352 9.73 30.56 0.58
C TYR A 352 10.97 30.96 1.39
N ASP A 353 11.84 31.74 0.79
CA ASP A 353 12.98 32.40 1.39
C ASP A 353 13.23 33.71 0.62
N ARG A 354 14.02 34.61 1.19
CA ARG A 354 14.32 35.92 0.60
C ARG A 354 14.83 35.85 -0.85
N PHE A 355 15.55 34.77 -1.18
CA PHE A 355 16.19 34.59 -2.50
C PHE A 355 15.72 33.31 -3.22
N LYS A 356 14.77 32.55 -2.65
CA LYS A 356 14.34 31.28 -3.22
C LYS A 356 12.88 31.32 -3.65
N LYS A 357 12.67 31.08 -4.93
CA LYS A 357 11.32 30.96 -5.50
C LYS A 357 11.10 29.63 -6.21
N GLN A 358 9.87 29.20 -6.26
CA GLN A 358 9.39 28.10 -7.06
C GLN A 358 8.22 28.55 -7.91
N ILE A 359 8.11 28.02 -9.12
CA ILE A 359 6.92 28.21 -9.96
C ILE A 359 6.01 27.01 -9.74
N VAL A 360 4.76 27.27 -9.40
CA VAL A 360 3.75 26.25 -9.16
C VAL A 360 2.48 26.56 -9.95
N HIS A 361 1.68 25.52 -10.19
CA HIS A 361 0.41 25.62 -10.88
C HIS A 361 -0.67 25.10 -9.94
N VAL A 362 -1.74 25.87 -9.72
CA VAL A 362 -2.80 25.53 -8.78
C VAL A 362 -4.05 25.12 -9.52
N VAL A 363 -4.68 24.03 -9.09
CA VAL A 363 -5.98 23.60 -9.57
C VAL A 363 -6.93 23.33 -8.42
N VAL A 364 -8.14 23.84 -8.56
CA VAL A 364 -9.27 23.59 -7.67
C VAL A 364 -10.34 22.82 -8.44
N CYS A 365 -10.81 21.73 -7.86
CA CYS A 365 -11.91 20.92 -8.36
C CYS A 365 -13.08 21.00 -7.40
N GLU A 366 -14.18 21.54 -7.86
CA GLU A 366 -15.48 21.49 -7.19
C GLU A 366 -16.30 20.33 -7.75
N GLU A 367 -16.85 19.52 -6.87
CA GLU A 367 -17.66 18.37 -7.26
C GLU A 367 -19.05 18.43 -6.67
N SER A 368 -19.99 17.90 -7.42
CA SER A 368 -21.34 17.67 -6.92
C SER A 368 -21.87 16.31 -7.38
N TRP A 369 -22.60 15.64 -6.49
CA TRP A 369 -23.27 14.37 -6.79
C TRP A 369 -24.53 14.23 -5.97
N LYS A 370 -25.42 13.38 -6.43
CA LYS A 370 -26.63 13.02 -5.70
C LYS A 370 -26.38 11.79 -4.83
N GLU A 371 -26.79 11.87 -3.59
CA GLU A 371 -26.69 10.77 -2.63
C GLU A 371 -28.00 10.68 -1.83
N VAL A 372 -28.36 9.48 -1.41
CA VAL A 372 -29.50 9.28 -0.50
C VAL A 372 -29.04 9.59 0.90
N ASP A 373 -29.67 10.55 1.55
CA ASP A 373 -29.44 10.85 2.96
C ASP A 373 -29.79 9.63 3.80
N PRO A 374 -28.88 9.12 4.64
CA PRO A 374 -29.12 7.90 5.41
C PRO A 374 -30.17 8.07 6.51
N ASP A 375 -30.41 9.30 6.97
CA ASP A 375 -31.31 9.61 8.07
C ASP A 375 -32.72 9.88 7.56
N THR A 376 -32.86 10.68 6.51
CA THR A 376 -34.16 11.08 5.95
C THR A 376 -34.64 10.17 4.83
N GLY A 377 -33.74 9.50 4.10
CA GLY A 377 -34.03 8.73 2.90
C GLY A 377 -34.28 9.59 1.66
N GLU A 378 -34.06 10.90 1.75
CA GLU A 378 -34.22 11.83 0.64
C GLU A 378 -32.97 11.90 -0.23
N VAL A 379 -33.14 12.29 -1.50
CA VAL A 379 -32.00 12.51 -2.41
C VAL A 379 -31.46 13.92 -2.20
N VAL A 380 -30.30 14.01 -1.59
CA VAL A 380 -29.59 15.27 -1.35
C VAL A 380 -28.43 15.46 -2.33
N THR A 381 -28.12 16.71 -2.63
CA THR A 381 -26.92 17.04 -3.40
C THR A 381 -25.76 17.24 -2.43
N LYS A 382 -24.74 16.40 -2.55
CA LYS A 382 -23.47 16.55 -1.83
C LYS A 382 -22.48 17.30 -2.70
N THR A 383 -21.61 18.06 -2.05
CA THR A 383 -20.53 18.79 -2.70
C THR A 383 -19.19 18.49 -2.02
N SER A 384 -18.11 18.60 -2.74
CA SER A 384 -16.75 18.59 -2.20
C SER A 384 -15.85 19.53 -2.99
N ARG A 385 -14.80 20.01 -2.34
CA ARG A 385 -13.76 20.83 -2.94
C ARG A 385 -12.41 20.16 -2.70
N HIS A 386 -11.60 20.08 -3.73
CA HIS A 386 -10.24 19.57 -3.69
C HIS A 386 -9.31 20.56 -4.36
N ALA A 387 -8.15 20.78 -3.80
CA ALA A 387 -7.14 21.64 -4.40
C ALA A 387 -5.78 20.94 -4.39
N TRP A 388 -4.99 21.20 -5.43
CA TRP A 388 -3.65 20.66 -5.59
C TRP A 388 -2.72 21.68 -6.21
N ILE A 389 -1.45 21.60 -5.84
CA ILE A 389 -0.36 22.19 -6.62
C ILE A 389 0.24 21.14 -7.56
N SER A 390 0.52 21.56 -8.77
CA SER A 390 1.08 20.76 -9.85
C SER A 390 2.46 21.25 -10.21
N GLY A 391 3.37 20.33 -10.52
CA GLY A 391 4.72 20.64 -11.01
C GLY A 391 4.76 21.03 -12.46
N GLN A 392 3.70 20.78 -13.23
CA GLN A 392 3.54 21.13 -14.64
C GLN A 392 2.29 21.95 -14.87
N ALA A 393 2.32 22.80 -15.90
CA ALA A 393 1.20 23.61 -16.31
C ALA A 393 -0.04 22.76 -16.62
N LEU A 394 -1.20 23.27 -16.21
CA LEU A 394 -2.48 22.62 -16.33
C LEU A 394 -3.21 23.11 -17.59
N GLN A 395 -3.82 22.17 -18.29
CA GLN A 395 -4.56 22.39 -19.54
C GLN A 395 -5.77 21.46 -19.60
N PRO A 396 -6.78 21.75 -20.42
CA PRO A 396 -7.96 20.89 -20.53
C PRO A 396 -7.66 19.43 -20.90
N ASN A 397 -6.58 19.18 -21.64
CA ASN A 397 -6.18 17.85 -22.09
C ASN A 397 -5.46 17.01 -21.03
N ASN A 398 -4.83 17.62 -20.00
CA ASN A 398 -4.08 16.90 -18.97
C ASN A 398 -4.76 16.89 -17.59
N ILE A 399 -5.74 17.78 -17.34
CA ILE A 399 -6.32 17.98 -16.02
C ILE A 399 -6.99 16.72 -15.47
N HIS A 400 -7.65 15.95 -16.34
CA HIS A 400 -8.26 14.67 -15.96
C HIS A 400 -7.22 13.66 -15.48
N GLN A 401 -6.15 13.49 -16.23
CA GLN A 401 -5.07 12.55 -15.87
C GLN A 401 -4.40 12.98 -14.58
N ARG A 402 -4.04 14.25 -14.44
CA ARG A 402 -3.31 14.76 -13.28
C ARG A 402 -4.15 14.78 -12.01
N CYS A 403 -5.40 15.20 -12.07
CA CYS A 403 -6.26 15.30 -10.89
C CYS A 403 -6.93 13.96 -10.55
N ASN A 404 -7.59 13.31 -11.55
CA ASN A 404 -8.40 12.13 -11.28
C ASN A 404 -7.62 10.83 -11.32
N LEU A 405 -6.67 10.66 -12.26
CA LEU A 405 -5.92 9.41 -12.40
C LEU A 405 -4.59 9.41 -11.62
N ALA A 406 -4.10 10.58 -11.19
CA ALA A 406 -2.91 10.71 -10.37
C ALA A 406 -3.23 11.20 -8.95
N ALA A 407 -3.51 12.49 -8.74
CA ALA A 407 -3.61 13.12 -7.42
C ALA A 407 -4.61 12.44 -6.48
N ARG A 408 -5.76 12.00 -6.99
CA ARG A 408 -6.76 11.24 -6.19
C ARG A 408 -6.27 9.85 -5.81
N HIS A 409 -5.39 9.26 -6.60
CA HIS A 409 -4.84 7.92 -6.32
C HIS A 409 -3.70 7.94 -5.30
N ARG A 410 -3.31 9.11 -4.77
CA ARG A 410 -2.51 9.19 -3.55
C ARG A 410 -3.11 8.35 -2.42
N TRP A 411 -4.43 8.37 -2.29
CA TRP A 411 -5.15 7.56 -1.28
C TRP A 411 -4.94 6.05 -1.40
N ASN A 412 -4.39 5.57 -2.50
CA ASN A 412 -4.10 4.14 -2.66
C ASN A 412 -3.04 3.68 -1.66
N ILE A 413 -2.07 4.53 -1.27
CA ILE A 413 -1.09 4.16 -0.25
C ILE A 413 -1.74 4.03 1.14
N GLU A 414 -2.71 4.88 1.48
CA GLU A 414 -3.48 4.74 2.72
C GLU A 414 -4.30 3.44 2.71
N SER A 415 -4.86 3.09 1.55
CA SER A 415 -5.56 1.80 1.36
C SER A 415 -4.61 0.62 1.49
N GLU A 416 -3.39 0.70 0.94
CA GLU A 416 -2.33 -0.30 1.11
C GLU A 416 -1.95 -0.44 2.59
N ILE A 417 -1.69 0.66 3.28
CA ILE A 417 -1.40 0.70 4.71
C ILE A 417 -2.54 0.06 5.52
N LEU A 418 -3.79 0.33 5.16
CA LEU A 418 -4.94 -0.29 5.80
C LEU A 418 -4.97 -1.81 5.56
N VAL A 419 -4.64 -2.26 4.34
CA VAL A 419 -4.55 -3.69 3.98
C VAL A 419 -3.48 -4.38 4.84
N VAL A 420 -2.27 -3.82 4.93
CA VAL A 420 -1.20 -4.46 5.70
C VAL A 420 -1.48 -4.45 7.21
N LYS A 421 -2.21 -3.46 7.71
CA LYS A 421 -2.63 -3.39 9.12
C LYS A 421 -3.80 -4.31 9.47
N ARG A 422 -4.76 -4.53 8.55
CA ARG A 422 -6.06 -5.14 8.87
C ARG A 422 -6.35 -6.44 8.13
N HIS A 423 -5.63 -6.73 7.04
CA HIS A 423 -5.97 -7.83 6.13
C HIS A 423 -4.91 -8.95 6.13
N GLY A 424 -4.29 -9.22 7.28
CA GLY A 424 -3.54 -10.44 7.53
C GLY A 424 -2.01 -10.32 7.52
N TYR A 425 -1.44 -9.17 7.15
CA TYR A 425 0.03 -8.98 7.17
C TYR A 425 0.57 -8.59 8.56
N GLN A 426 -0.33 -8.27 9.49
CA GLN A 426 0.04 -7.96 10.88
C GLN A 426 1.09 -6.84 11.00
N TYR A 427 0.92 -5.76 10.24
CA TYR A 427 1.84 -4.63 10.22
C TYR A 427 2.13 -4.06 11.62
N GLU A 428 1.11 -3.99 12.47
CA GLU A 428 1.18 -3.48 13.85
C GLU A 428 1.71 -4.53 14.85
N HIS A 429 2.04 -5.75 14.41
CA HIS A 429 2.62 -6.77 15.27
C HIS A 429 4.15 -6.60 15.38
N CYS A 430 4.65 -6.66 16.59
CA CYS A 430 6.08 -6.71 16.84
C CYS A 430 6.57 -8.15 16.68
N PHE A 431 7.18 -8.47 15.54
CA PHE A 431 7.77 -9.79 15.30
C PHE A 431 9.07 -10.02 16.09
N SER A 432 9.76 -8.95 16.45
CA SER A 432 10.98 -8.97 17.31
C SER A 432 11.14 -7.61 18.00
N TYR A 433 11.63 -7.63 19.25
CA TYR A 433 12.07 -6.44 19.99
C TYR A 433 13.53 -6.05 19.72
N ASN A 434 14.22 -6.74 18.83
CA ASN A 434 15.47 -6.27 18.25
C ASN A 434 15.15 -5.36 17.05
N TRP A 435 15.68 -4.14 17.03
CA TRP A 435 15.39 -3.13 16.02
C TRP A 435 15.70 -3.60 14.61
N ASN A 436 16.87 -4.21 14.42
CA ASN A 436 17.29 -4.72 13.11
C ASN A 436 16.39 -5.86 12.63
N ALA A 437 16.09 -6.83 13.49
CA ALA A 437 15.19 -7.93 13.14
C ALA A 437 13.76 -7.45 12.88
N MET A 438 13.25 -6.47 13.62
CA MET A 438 11.94 -5.84 13.38
C MET A 438 11.89 -5.21 11.98
N LYS A 439 12.91 -4.48 11.56
CA LYS A 439 13.06 -3.94 10.21
C LYS A 439 13.15 -5.06 9.17
N GLY A 440 13.92 -6.11 9.44
CA GLY A 440 14.03 -7.28 8.57
C GLY A 440 12.69 -7.96 8.30
N TYR A 441 11.88 -8.20 9.34
CA TYR A 441 10.50 -8.71 9.18
C TYR A 441 9.61 -7.75 8.40
N HIS A 442 9.77 -6.45 8.58
CA HIS A 442 9.03 -5.46 7.80
C HIS A 442 9.35 -5.56 6.31
N TYR A 443 10.62 -5.64 5.92
CA TYR A 443 11.01 -5.78 4.52
C TYR A 443 10.56 -7.11 3.90
N LEU A 444 10.62 -8.22 4.65
CA LEU A 444 10.07 -9.50 4.21
C LEU A 444 8.55 -9.43 3.99
N MET A 445 7.84 -8.70 4.85
CA MET A 445 6.41 -8.44 4.70
C MET A 445 6.12 -7.64 3.43
N ARG A 446 6.90 -6.59 3.13
CA ARG A 446 6.75 -5.78 1.91
C ARG A 446 6.97 -6.61 0.65
N LEU A 447 7.97 -7.51 0.65
CA LEU A 447 8.19 -8.48 -0.43
C LEU A 447 7.00 -9.44 -0.60
N GLY A 448 6.50 -10.00 0.51
CA GLY A 448 5.32 -10.88 0.48
C GLY A 448 4.07 -10.16 -0.05
N LEU A 449 3.87 -8.90 0.35
CA LEU A 449 2.80 -8.05 -0.16
C LEU A 449 2.93 -7.85 -1.67
N THR A 450 4.13 -7.49 -2.16
CA THR A 450 4.38 -7.28 -3.58
C THR A 450 4.04 -8.52 -4.41
N LEU A 451 4.51 -9.69 -3.99
CA LEU A 451 4.21 -10.95 -4.70
C LEU A 451 2.70 -11.23 -4.73
N ASN A 452 2.00 -10.98 -3.62
CA ASN A 452 0.54 -11.13 -3.56
C ASN A 452 -0.19 -10.11 -4.44
N VAL A 453 0.27 -8.86 -4.49
CA VAL A 453 -0.31 -7.82 -5.37
C VAL A 453 -0.12 -8.20 -6.84
N LEU A 454 1.07 -8.67 -7.24
CA LEU A 454 1.29 -9.15 -8.61
C LEU A 454 0.36 -10.31 -8.97
N ALA A 455 0.09 -11.22 -8.04
CA ALA A 455 -0.87 -12.30 -8.23
C ALA A 455 -2.31 -11.77 -8.38
N GLN A 456 -2.72 -10.86 -7.49
CA GLN A 456 -4.07 -10.31 -7.45
C GLN A 456 -4.44 -9.51 -8.71
N TYR A 457 -3.47 -8.81 -9.30
CA TYR A 457 -3.66 -8.02 -10.52
C TYR A 457 -3.23 -8.75 -11.79
N SER A 458 -2.90 -10.04 -11.70
CA SER A 458 -2.60 -10.84 -12.89
C SER A 458 -3.86 -11.22 -13.64
N GLU A 459 -3.76 -11.28 -14.98
CA GLU A 459 -4.85 -11.67 -15.86
C GLU A 459 -5.44 -13.04 -15.48
N CYS A 460 -4.60 -13.98 -15.09
CA CYS A 460 -5.03 -15.35 -14.76
C CYS A 460 -5.75 -15.50 -13.42
N LEU A 461 -5.59 -14.55 -12.47
CA LEU A 461 -6.16 -14.65 -11.13
C LEU A 461 -7.19 -13.59 -10.80
N ILE A 462 -7.26 -12.50 -11.57
CA ILE A 462 -8.10 -11.33 -11.25
C ILE A 462 -9.57 -11.70 -11.01
N GLN A 463 -10.11 -12.67 -11.75
CA GLN A 463 -11.51 -13.08 -11.61
C GLN A 463 -11.78 -13.78 -10.28
N ILE A 464 -10.94 -14.74 -9.90
CA ILE A 464 -11.09 -15.43 -8.61
C ILE A 464 -10.84 -14.50 -7.43
N VAL A 465 -9.94 -13.51 -7.60
CA VAL A 465 -9.72 -12.48 -6.59
C VAL A 465 -10.93 -11.57 -6.43
N ARG A 466 -11.57 -11.15 -7.52
CA ARG A 466 -12.82 -10.35 -7.48
C ARG A 466 -13.97 -11.10 -6.82
N GLU A 467 -14.08 -12.38 -7.07
CA GLU A 467 -15.13 -13.23 -6.48
C GLU A 467 -14.96 -13.46 -4.98
N LYS A 468 -13.73 -13.75 -4.54
CA LYS A 468 -13.43 -14.09 -3.15
C LYS A 468 -13.04 -12.89 -2.29
N GLY A 469 -12.67 -11.79 -2.91
CA GLY A 469 -11.94 -10.69 -2.28
C GLY A 469 -10.48 -11.08 -1.96
N VAL A 470 -9.62 -10.08 -1.77
CA VAL A 470 -8.18 -10.29 -1.55
C VAL A 470 -7.90 -11.26 -0.40
N ARG A 471 -8.49 -11.00 0.78
CA ARG A 471 -8.31 -11.85 1.97
C ARG A 471 -8.86 -13.26 1.76
N GLY A 472 -10.03 -13.38 1.11
CA GLY A 472 -10.65 -14.66 0.79
C GLY A 472 -9.81 -15.49 -0.16
N PHE A 473 -9.20 -14.86 -1.15
CA PHE A 473 -8.28 -15.51 -2.10
C PHE A 473 -7.04 -16.07 -1.40
N ILE A 474 -6.35 -15.28 -0.57
CA ILE A 474 -5.16 -15.76 0.15
C ILE A 474 -5.52 -16.91 1.11
N LYS A 475 -6.64 -16.79 1.82
CA LYS A 475 -7.17 -17.89 2.65
C LYS A 475 -7.47 -19.14 1.83
N PHE A 476 -8.05 -18.98 0.63
CA PHE A 476 -8.35 -20.10 -0.26
C PHE A 476 -7.08 -20.83 -0.71
N VAL A 477 -6.03 -20.08 -1.11
CA VAL A 477 -4.72 -20.65 -1.46
C VAL A 477 -4.09 -21.37 -0.26
N ARG A 478 -4.05 -20.72 0.91
CA ARG A 478 -3.49 -21.31 2.14
C ARG A 478 -4.20 -22.62 2.52
N ASN A 479 -5.53 -22.63 2.51
CA ASN A 479 -6.32 -23.83 2.80
C ASN A 479 -6.10 -24.94 1.75
N THR A 480 -5.82 -24.57 0.51
CA THR A 480 -5.49 -25.54 -0.54
C THR A 480 -4.16 -26.20 -0.26
N ILE A 481 -3.14 -25.42 0.11
CA ILE A 481 -1.81 -25.97 0.44
C ILE A 481 -1.85 -26.78 1.75
N SER A 482 -2.73 -26.44 2.67
CA SER A 482 -2.92 -27.20 3.92
C SER A 482 -3.67 -28.52 3.75
N GLY A 483 -4.30 -28.76 2.61
CA GLY A 483 -5.14 -29.94 2.34
C GLY A 483 -4.65 -30.82 1.20
N PRO A 484 -5.30 -31.98 0.97
CA PRO A 484 -4.92 -32.96 -0.04
C PRO A 484 -5.46 -32.61 -1.45
N TRP A 485 -5.30 -31.34 -1.86
CA TRP A 485 -5.92 -30.81 -3.07
C TRP A 485 -5.02 -30.84 -4.30
N LEU A 486 -3.68 -31.02 -4.11
CA LEU A 486 -2.71 -30.88 -5.18
C LEU A 486 -2.35 -32.24 -5.79
N ASP A 487 -2.62 -32.40 -7.07
CA ASP A 487 -2.07 -33.52 -7.85
C ASP A 487 -0.62 -33.21 -8.25
N ALA A 488 0.31 -34.09 -7.84
CA ALA A 488 1.74 -33.86 -8.02
C ALA A 488 2.18 -33.87 -9.49
N ALA A 489 1.59 -34.72 -10.32
CA ALA A 489 1.95 -34.83 -11.74
C ALA A 489 1.46 -33.60 -12.50
N TRP A 490 0.21 -33.21 -12.27
CA TRP A 490 -0.38 -32.02 -12.88
C TRP A 490 0.35 -30.74 -12.47
N ILE A 491 0.67 -30.56 -11.18
CA ILE A 491 1.41 -29.40 -10.68
C ILE A 491 2.80 -29.31 -11.32
N LYS A 492 3.55 -30.42 -11.37
CA LYS A 492 4.88 -30.44 -12.01
C LYS A 492 4.80 -30.02 -13.48
N GLN A 493 3.85 -30.58 -14.23
CA GLN A 493 3.60 -30.20 -15.62
C GLN A 493 3.29 -28.71 -15.76
N ARG A 494 2.40 -28.21 -14.91
CA ARG A 494 1.95 -26.79 -14.94
C ARG A 494 3.10 -25.83 -14.61
N LEU A 495 3.92 -26.14 -13.62
CA LEU A 495 5.07 -25.32 -13.23
C LEU A 495 6.22 -25.35 -14.24
N ALA A 496 6.37 -26.42 -15.00
CA ALA A 496 7.36 -26.52 -16.09
C ALA A 496 6.98 -25.72 -17.34
N ALA A 497 5.69 -25.44 -17.54
CA ALA A 497 5.22 -24.68 -18.70
C ALA A 497 5.69 -23.23 -18.64
N THR A 498 6.03 -22.66 -19.83
CA THR A 498 6.42 -21.26 -19.96
C THR A 498 5.35 -20.31 -19.37
N TYR A 499 5.81 -19.24 -18.74
CA TYR A 499 4.92 -18.28 -18.11
C TYR A 499 5.30 -16.83 -18.40
N GLN A 500 4.33 -16.03 -18.76
CA GLN A 500 4.48 -14.60 -18.93
C GLN A 500 3.48 -13.86 -18.00
N LEU A 501 4.00 -13.10 -17.05
CA LEU A 501 3.18 -12.24 -16.20
C LEU A 501 2.49 -11.14 -17.05
N ARG A 502 1.15 -11.09 -17.00
CA ARG A 502 0.33 -10.00 -17.55
C ARG A 502 -0.48 -9.39 -16.43
N LEU A 503 -0.33 -8.10 -16.22
CA LEU A 503 -1.07 -7.31 -15.22
C LEU A 503 -2.27 -6.61 -15.90
N ILE A 504 -3.36 -6.43 -15.15
CA ILE A 504 -4.62 -5.81 -15.62
C ILE A 504 -4.95 -4.60 -14.75
#